data_a50312d5948b18615d746e792cdd7163
#
_entry.id   a50312d5948b18615d746e792cdd7163
#
_cell.length_a   1.000
_cell.length_b   1.000
_cell.length_c   1.000
_cell.angle_alpha   90.00
_cell.angle_beta   90.00
_cell.angle_gamma   90.00
#
_symmetry.space_group_name_H-M   'P 1'
#
loop_
_entity.id
_entity.type
_entity.pdbx_description
1 polymer ?
#
loop_
_entity_poly.entity_id
_entity_poly.type
_entity_poly.pdbx_seq_one_letter_code
_entity_poly.pdbx_strand_id
1 'polypeptide(L)'
;MLPKNEEIKALFTLIDDPDEEVFSTISNRLLDYGSPIIPDLENLWENTLEETTLERIEKMIYRLRLKDIHQQLRDWAALPKPSLFEGALILVKYQFPELALDPLRHQLEKIRRNTWLELNNYLTPLEQANVIRNILFSYYQIKGVEVSYDNPEDFLVSSPLQAKPGNAFANSLIYAELCQQLEIHAEWINIPKQCILAYFSADWEPHEIVPNPQEFIQFYVEGTSGHPFSQKDMDQYFLRHNIEPKTVYYKRLSNQRVIKKLILEFAKCFQSPTLHFKQDDLIELAKILD
;
A
#
# COMPACT_ATOMS: atom_id res chain seq x y z
N MET A 1 -35.31 23.28 8.63
CA MET A 1 -33.99 22.62 8.72
C MET A 1 -33.09 23.53 9.54
N LEU A 2 -32.54 23.04 10.65
CA LEU A 2 -31.51 23.76 11.40
C LEU A 2 -30.29 23.95 10.51
N PRO A 3 -29.55 25.07 10.62
CA PRO A 3 -28.27 25.21 9.95
C PRO A 3 -27.38 23.98 10.29
N LYS A 4 -26.64 23.45 9.33
CA LYS A 4 -25.82 22.25 9.44
C LYS A 4 -24.94 22.24 10.71
N ASN A 5 -24.41 23.41 11.10
CA ASN A 5 -23.57 23.58 12.31
C ASN A 5 -24.34 23.45 13.63
N GLU A 6 -25.63 23.85 13.68
CA GLU A 6 -26.43 23.71 14.91
C GLU A 6 -26.86 22.27 15.15
N GLU A 7 -27.17 21.53 14.08
CA GLU A 7 -27.50 20.11 14.18
C GLU A 7 -26.27 19.30 14.66
N ILE A 8 -25.08 19.56 14.11
CA ILE A 8 -23.83 18.89 14.54
C ILE A 8 -23.54 19.16 16.01
N LYS A 9 -23.68 20.42 16.46
CA LYS A 9 -23.51 20.76 17.88
C LYS A 9 -24.51 20.04 18.79
N ALA A 10 -25.76 19.94 18.38
CA ALA A 10 -26.77 19.21 19.13
C ALA A 10 -26.47 17.71 19.20
N LEU A 11 -25.97 17.11 18.12
CA LEU A 11 -25.53 15.72 18.11
C LEU A 11 -24.33 15.49 19.04
N PHE A 12 -23.39 16.44 19.11
CA PHE A 12 -22.22 16.34 20.00
C PHE A 12 -22.61 16.36 21.48
N THR A 13 -23.65 17.09 21.87
CA THR A 13 -24.12 17.10 23.26
C THR A 13 -24.78 15.79 23.69
N LEU A 14 -25.05 14.89 22.77
CA LEU A 14 -25.67 13.59 23.03
C LEU A 14 -24.68 12.41 22.86
N ILE A 15 -23.40 12.68 22.62
CA ILE A 15 -22.38 11.61 22.48
C ILE A 15 -22.14 10.90 23.82
N ASP A 16 -22.30 11.59 24.93
CA ASP A 16 -22.18 11.07 26.29
C ASP A 16 -23.46 10.41 26.83
N ASP A 17 -24.53 10.34 26.02
CA ASP A 17 -25.77 9.70 26.44
C ASP A 17 -25.54 8.23 26.81
N PRO A 18 -25.96 7.78 28.04
CA PRO A 18 -25.75 6.42 28.47
C PRO A 18 -26.54 5.38 27.66
N ASP A 19 -27.55 5.80 26.92
CA ASP A 19 -28.35 4.90 26.07
C ASP A 19 -27.62 4.54 24.77
N GLU A 20 -27.30 3.26 24.62
CA GLU A 20 -26.62 2.74 23.44
C GLU A 20 -27.45 2.87 22.15
N GLU A 21 -28.78 2.87 22.20
CA GLU A 21 -29.62 3.09 21.01
C GLU A 21 -29.53 4.55 20.55
N VAL A 22 -29.53 5.48 21.51
CA VAL A 22 -29.34 6.91 21.24
C VAL A 22 -27.95 7.13 20.65
N PHE A 23 -26.90 6.62 21.29
CA PHE A 23 -25.53 6.72 20.78
C PHE A 23 -25.39 6.14 19.38
N SER A 24 -25.94 4.95 19.10
CA SER A 24 -25.90 4.34 17.78
C SER A 24 -26.56 5.21 16.72
N THR A 25 -27.73 5.78 17.03
CA THR A 25 -28.46 6.68 16.10
C THR A 25 -27.66 7.94 15.79
N ILE A 26 -27.06 8.56 16.83
CA ILE A 26 -26.25 9.76 16.70
C ILE A 26 -24.97 9.46 15.91
N SER A 27 -24.29 8.36 16.24
CA SER A 27 -23.08 7.92 15.55
C SER A 27 -23.33 7.72 14.04
N ASN A 28 -24.42 7.04 13.68
CA ASN A 28 -24.80 6.86 12.27
C ASN A 28 -25.09 8.21 11.59
N ARG A 29 -25.80 9.12 12.28
CA ARG A 29 -26.08 10.45 11.74
C ARG A 29 -24.82 11.28 11.54
N LEU A 30 -23.85 11.22 12.46
CA LEU A 30 -22.55 11.87 12.33
C LEU A 30 -21.73 11.27 11.19
N LEU A 31 -21.75 9.95 11.01
CA LEU A 31 -21.09 9.28 9.89
C LEU A 31 -21.63 9.72 8.52
N ASP A 32 -22.89 10.17 8.43
CA ASP A 32 -23.48 10.68 7.18
C ASP A 32 -22.91 12.06 6.78
N TYR A 33 -22.39 12.84 7.72
CA TYR A 33 -21.71 14.10 7.42
C TYR A 33 -20.32 13.88 6.78
N GLY A 34 -19.72 12.71 6.98
CA GLY A 34 -18.40 12.36 6.45
C GLY A 34 -17.25 13.02 7.20
N SER A 35 -16.05 12.91 6.64
CA SER A 35 -14.79 13.41 7.23
C SER A 35 -14.72 14.93 7.51
N PRO A 36 -15.50 15.83 6.87
CA PRO A 36 -15.43 17.24 7.22
C PRO A 36 -15.74 17.59 8.67
N ILE A 37 -16.36 16.66 9.44
CA ILE A 37 -16.64 16.87 10.87
C ILE A 37 -15.51 16.39 11.79
N ILE A 38 -14.47 15.75 11.26
CA ILE A 38 -13.34 15.21 12.07
C ILE A 38 -12.69 16.31 12.92
N PRO A 39 -12.36 17.50 12.38
CA PRO A 39 -11.77 18.57 13.20
C PRO A 39 -12.67 19.00 14.38
N ASP A 40 -14.00 18.98 14.19
CA ASP A 40 -14.93 19.30 15.28
C ASP A 40 -14.98 18.19 16.34
N LEU A 41 -14.88 16.91 15.92
CA LEU A 41 -14.77 15.76 16.83
C LEU A 41 -13.44 15.76 17.58
N GLU A 42 -12.33 16.12 16.93
CA GLU A 42 -11.01 16.26 17.57
C GLU A 42 -11.02 17.37 18.61
N ASN A 43 -11.64 18.51 18.30
CA ASN A 43 -11.81 19.60 19.28
C ASN A 43 -12.68 19.15 20.47
N LEU A 44 -13.74 18.37 20.23
CA LEU A 44 -14.57 17.81 21.28
C LEU A 44 -13.77 16.84 22.15
N TRP A 45 -12.95 15.98 21.55
CA TRP A 45 -12.07 15.03 22.22
C TRP A 45 -11.08 15.74 23.15
N GLU A 46 -10.42 16.81 22.68
CA GLU A 46 -9.47 17.61 23.46
C GLU A 46 -10.11 18.28 24.69
N ASN A 47 -11.41 18.57 24.65
CA ASN A 47 -12.15 19.23 25.73
C ASN A 47 -12.98 18.29 26.61
N THR A 48 -12.92 16.97 26.34
CA THR A 48 -13.66 15.94 27.08
C THR A 48 -12.74 15.30 28.12
N LEU A 49 -13.25 15.07 29.35
CA LEU A 49 -12.51 14.43 30.45
C LEU A 49 -12.97 13.02 30.75
N GLU A 50 -14.14 12.64 30.27
CA GLU A 50 -14.74 11.34 30.52
C GLU A 50 -14.20 10.27 29.58
N GLU A 51 -13.61 9.22 30.13
CA GLU A 51 -12.91 8.17 29.38
C GLU A 51 -13.84 7.45 28.39
N THR A 52 -15.07 7.15 28.78
CA THR A 52 -16.07 6.47 27.93
C THR A 52 -16.45 7.32 26.71
N THR A 53 -16.60 8.62 26.90
CA THR A 53 -16.91 9.59 25.83
C THR A 53 -15.69 9.77 24.91
N LEU A 54 -14.47 9.80 25.45
CA LEU A 54 -13.24 9.82 24.63
C LEU A 54 -13.15 8.61 23.71
N GLU A 55 -13.36 7.39 24.22
CA GLU A 55 -13.37 6.16 23.41
C GLU A 55 -14.43 6.20 22.31
N ARG A 56 -15.61 6.72 22.60
CA ARG A 56 -16.69 6.88 21.62
C ARG A 56 -16.31 7.84 20.50
N ILE A 57 -15.71 8.99 20.85
CA ILE A 57 -15.23 9.98 19.86
C ILE A 57 -14.12 9.37 18.99
N GLU A 58 -13.13 8.72 19.59
CA GLU A 58 -12.05 8.04 18.85
C GLU A 58 -12.60 7.00 17.87
N LYS A 59 -13.55 6.20 18.28
CA LYS A 59 -14.22 5.21 17.44
C LYS A 59 -14.97 5.85 16.28
N MET A 60 -15.60 7.02 16.48
CA MET A 60 -16.26 7.75 15.39
C MET A 60 -15.27 8.33 14.40
N ILE A 61 -14.20 8.98 14.90
CA ILE A 61 -13.12 9.50 14.03
C ILE A 61 -12.51 8.35 13.20
N TYR A 62 -12.21 7.21 13.84
CA TYR A 62 -11.70 6.04 13.14
C TYR A 62 -12.64 5.56 12.03
N ARG A 63 -13.94 5.43 12.32
CA ARG A 63 -14.95 5.00 11.31
C ARG A 63 -15.08 5.98 10.15
N LEU A 64 -15.04 7.29 10.41
CA LEU A 64 -15.05 8.32 9.38
C LEU A 64 -13.83 8.22 8.47
N ARG A 65 -12.63 8.09 9.06
CA ARG A 65 -11.39 7.91 8.32
C ARG A 65 -11.40 6.63 7.49
N LEU A 66 -11.89 5.52 8.07
CA LEU A 66 -12.00 4.25 7.36
C LEU A 66 -12.95 4.35 6.16
N LYS A 67 -14.09 5.04 6.31
CA LYS A 67 -15.04 5.28 5.21
C LYS A 67 -14.38 6.05 4.06
N ASP A 68 -13.55 7.04 4.37
CA ASP A 68 -12.78 7.79 3.36
C ASP A 68 -11.75 6.91 2.67
N ILE A 69 -11.02 6.07 3.40
CA ILE A 69 -10.06 5.11 2.85
C ILE A 69 -10.76 4.15 1.87
N HIS A 70 -11.94 3.64 2.24
CA HIS A 70 -12.76 2.80 1.35
C HIS A 70 -13.13 3.54 0.06
N GLN A 71 -13.51 4.81 0.15
CA GLN A 71 -13.87 5.61 -1.03
C GLN A 71 -12.64 5.88 -1.90
N GLN A 72 -11.53 6.31 -1.30
CA GLN A 72 -10.27 6.54 -2.02
C GLN A 72 -9.79 5.28 -2.76
N LEU A 73 -9.90 4.11 -2.13
CA LEU A 73 -9.50 2.85 -2.77
C LEU A 73 -10.42 2.48 -3.95
N ARG A 74 -11.74 2.69 -3.83
CA ARG A 74 -12.68 2.50 -4.95
C ARG A 74 -12.37 3.45 -6.10
N ASP A 75 -12.16 4.72 -5.82
CA ASP A 75 -11.87 5.74 -6.83
C ASP A 75 -10.56 5.43 -7.55
N TRP A 76 -9.52 5.05 -6.79
CA TRP A 76 -8.24 4.62 -7.34
C TRP A 76 -8.39 3.37 -8.22
N ALA A 77 -9.12 2.36 -7.75
CA ALA A 77 -9.31 1.10 -8.49
C ALA A 77 -10.12 1.28 -9.77
N ALA A 78 -10.99 2.30 -9.84
CA ALA A 78 -11.78 2.62 -11.01
C ALA A 78 -11.00 3.35 -12.12
N LEU A 79 -9.78 3.80 -11.85
CA LEU A 79 -8.94 4.46 -12.85
C LEU A 79 -8.52 3.45 -13.95
N PRO A 80 -8.44 3.87 -15.22
CA PRO A 80 -8.00 3.01 -16.32
C PRO A 80 -6.58 2.45 -16.13
N LYS A 81 -5.70 3.24 -15.52
CA LYS A 81 -4.31 2.87 -15.19
C LYS A 81 -4.00 3.39 -13.77
N PRO A 82 -4.44 2.69 -12.73
CA PRO A 82 -4.19 3.11 -11.36
C PRO A 82 -2.70 3.00 -11.03
N SER A 83 -2.08 4.11 -10.60
CA SER A 83 -0.67 4.11 -10.17
C SER A 83 -0.48 3.21 -8.96
N LEU A 84 0.56 2.39 -8.97
CA LEU A 84 0.91 1.49 -7.88
C LEU A 84 1.27 2.29 -6.61
N PHE A 85 2.00 3.37 -6.77
CA PHE A 85 2.41 4.24 -5.68
C PHE A 85 1.22 4.96 -5.02
N GLU A 86 0.29 5.52 -5.81
CA GLU A 86 -0.90 6.16 -5.25
C GLU A 86 -1.78 5.16 -4.49
N GLY A 87 -1.91 3.92 -4.98
CA GLY A 87 -2.58 2.84 -4.24
C GLY A 87 -1.90 2.53 -2.91
N ALA A 88 -0.56 2.52 -2.87
CA ALA A 88 0.21 2.31 -1.64
C ALA A 88 0.08 3.49 -0.66
N LEU A 89 -0.05 4.73 -1.15
CA LEU A 89 -0.26 5.91 -0.32
C LEU A 89 -1.60 5.89 0.44
N ILE A 90 -2.61 5.16 -0.07
CA ILE A 90 -3.88 4.95 0.65
C ILE A 90 -3.63 4.19 1.97
N LEU A 91 -2.74 3.17 1.95
CA LEU A 91 -2.33 2.47 3.17
C LEU A 91 -1.52 3.36 4.11
N VAL A 92 -0.69 4.23 3.57
CA VAL A 92 0.02 5.24 4.39
C VAL A 92 -0.98 6.11 5.12
N LYS A 93 -2.03 6.59 4.43
CA LYS A 93 -3.11 7.39 5.06
C LYS A 93 -3.94 6.60 6.06
N TYR A 94 -4.16 5.30 5.83
CA TYR A 94 -4.81 4.44 6.80
C TYR A 94 -4.03 4.39 8.13
N GLN A 95 -2.71 4.23 8.06
CA GLN A 95 -1.85 4.13 9.26
C GLN A 95 -1.53 5.51 9.88
N PHE A 96 -1.31 6.51 9.03
CA PHE A 96 -0.90 7.87 9.41
C PHE A 96 -1.82 8.91 8.75
N PRO A 97 -3.04 9.11 9.28
CA PRO A 97 -4.02 10.01 8.66
C PRO A 97 -3.53 11.45 8.48
N GLU A 98 -2.68 11.93 9.39
CA GLU A 98 -2.17 13.31 9.38
C GLU A 98 -0.90 13.49 8.53
N LEU A 99 -0.30 12.40 8.03
CA LEU A 99 0.93 12.50 7.25
C LEU A 99 0.67 13.21 5.92
N ALA A 100 1.41 14.28 5.64
CA ALA A 100 1.40 14.93 4.34
C ALA A 100 2.00 14.00 3.27
N LEU A 101 1.27 13.74 2.19
CA LEU A 101 1.71 12.81 1.13
C LEU A 101 2.57 13.50 0.05
N ASP A 102 2.45 14.80 -0.14
CA ASP A 102 3.19 15.53 -1.17
C ASP A 102 4.71 15.44 -1.04
N PRO A 103 5.31 15.48 0.16
CA PRO A 103 6.74 15.21 0.31
C PRO A 103 7.17 13.84 -0.19
N LEU A 104 6.33 12.80 -0.03
CA LEU A 104 6.60 11.44 -0.53
C LEU A 104 6.55 11.41 -2.06
N ARG A 105 5.55 12.07 -2.67
CA ARG A 105 5.45 12.20 -4.13
C ARG A 105 6.67 12.94 -4.71
N HIS A 106 7.07 14.05 -4.08
CA HIS A 106 8.26 14.79 -4.49
C HIS A 106 9.54 13.96 -4.38
N GLN A 107 9.67 13.16 -3.32
CA GLN A 107 10.83 12.28 -3.14
C GLN A 107 10.87 11.19 -4.21
N LEU A 108 9.75 10.53 -4.51
CA LEU A 108 9.69 9.55 -5.59
C LEU A 108 10.03 10.18 -6.95
N GLU A 109 9.47 11.36 -7.26
CA GLU A 109 9.76 12.08 -8.51
C GLU A 109 11.25 12.45 -8.63
N LYS A 110 11.88 12.85 -7.52
CA LYS A 110 13.32 13.10 -7.48
C LYS A 110 14.13 11.83 -7.79
N ILE A 111 13.74 10.69 -7.21
CA ILE A 111 14.35 9.39 -7.50
C ILE A 111 14.16 9.04 -8.98
N ARG A 112 12.95 9.17 -9.52
CA ARG A 112 12.63 8.90 -10.92
C ARG A 112 13.51 9.73 -11.87
N ARG A 113 13.63 11.03 -11.62
CA ARG A 113 14.46 11.93 -12.45
C ARG A 113 15.93 11.53 -12.42
N ASN A 114 16.48 11.21 -11.25
CA ASN A 114 17.87 10.77 -11.14
C ASN A 114 18.08 9.43 -11.83
N THR A 115 17.13 8.50 -11.74
CA THR A 115 17.18 7.23 -12.47
C THR A 115 17.14 7.46 -13.98
N TRP A 116 16.25 8.34 -14.46
CA TRP A 116 16.13 8.66 -15.88
C TRP A 116 17.43 9.25 -16.48
N LEU A 117 18.17 10.08 -15.71
CA LEU A 117 19.45 10.68 -16.15
C LEU A 117 20.55 9.64 -16.38
N GLU A 118 20.50 8.51 -15.65
CA GLU A 118 21.49 7.43 -15.78
C GLU A 118 21.08 6.36 -16.83
N LEU A 119 19.80 6.38 -17.26
CA LEU A 119 19.32 5.47 -18.29
C LEU A 119 19.59 6.00 -19.71
N ASN A 120 19.87 5.09 -20.63
CA ASN A 120 19.96 5.38 -22.05
C ASN A 120 19.56 4.16 -22.89
N ASN A 121 19.32 4.36 -24.18
CA ASN A 121 18.79 3.33 -25.08
C ASN A 121 19.80 2.20 -25.45
N TYR A 122 21.05 2.29 -25.00
CA TYR A 122 22.07 1.27 -25.24
C TYR A 122 22.18 0.26 -24.10
N LEU A 123 21.55 0.55 -22.97
CA LEU A 123 21.60 -0.35 -21.81
C LEU A 123 20.73 -1.59 -22.04
N THR A 124 21.31 -2.75 -21.77
CA THR A 124 20.56 -3.99 -21.68
C THR A 124 19.59 -3.96 -20.49
N PRO A 125 18.53 -4.80 -20.47
CA PRO A 125 17.62 -4.88 -19.33
C PRO A 125 18.33 -5.14 -17.99
N LEU A 126 19.39 -5.92 -17.98
CA LEU A 126 20.19 -6.18 -16.77
C LEU A 126 20.97 -4.94 -16.31
N GLU A 127 21.52 -4.17 -17.24
CA GLU A 127 22.17 -2.89 -16.92
C GLU A 127 21.17 -1.85 -16.42
N GLN A 128 19.98 -1.77 -17.00
CA GLN A 128 18.89 -0.92 -16.50
C GLN A 128 18.50 -1.30 -15.06
N ALA A 129 18.36 -2.60 -14.77
CA ALA A 129 18.10 -3.08 -13.41
C ALA A 129 19.20 -2.68 -12.43
N ASN A 130 20.48 -2.76 -12.85
CA ASN A 130 21.61 -2.33 -12.04
C ASN A 130 21.63 -0.81 -11.81
N VAL A 131 21.22 0.00 -12.79
CA VAL A 131 21.07 1.45 -12.62
C VAL A 131 20.00 1.73 -11.54
N ILE A 132 18.80 1.15 -11.64
CA ILE A 132 17.74 1.34 -10.65
C ILE A 132 18.21 0.91 -9.26
N ARG A 133 18.83 -0.26 -9.17
CA ARG A 133 19.38 -0.77 -7.92
C ARG A 133 20.41 0.19 -7.31
N ASN A 134 21.36 0.67 -8.09
CA ASN A 134 22.38 1.61 -7.61
C ASN A 134 21.76 2.93 -7.14
N ILE A 135 20.78 3.47 -7.86
CA ILE A 135 20.07 4.66 -7.46
C ILE A 135 19.35 4.42 -6.13
N LEU A 136 18.50 3.39 -6.03
CA LEU A 136 17.70 3.15 -4.84
C LEU A 136 18.55 2.80 -3.62
N PHE A 137 19.40 1.79 -3.73
CA PHE A 137 20.04 1.16 -2.58
C PHE A 137 21.42 1.72 -2.27
N SER A 138 22.15 2.26 -3.26
CA SER A 138 23.47 2.86 -3.04
C SER A 138 23.40 4.38 -2.90
N TYR A 139 22.72 5.08 -3.80
CA TYR A 139 22.67 6.55 -3.77
C TYR A 139 21.64 7.09 -2.76
N TYR A 140 20.39 6.60 -2.80
CA TYR A 140 19.36 6.98 -1.84
C TYR A 140 19.40 6.18 -0.54
N GLN A 141 20.27 5.16 -0.45
CA GLN A 141 20.47 4.33 0.74
C GLN A 141 19.17 3.73 1.30
N ILE A 142 18.25 3.35 0.43
CA ILE A 142 17.05 2.61 0.84
C ILE A 142 17.52 1.31 1.51
N LYS A 143 17.07 1.10 2.74
CA LYS A 143 17.44 -0.08 3.54
C LYS A 143 16.34 -1.13 3.44
N GLY A 144 16.73 -2.38 3.13
CA GLY A 144 15.84 -3.52 3.17
C GLY A 144 15.91 -4.22 4.53
N VAL A 145 14.76 -4.64 5.03
CA VAL A 145 14.62 -5.53 6.19
C VAL A 145 13.81 -6.76 5.83
N GLU A 146 14.02 -7.85 6.55
CA GLU A 146 13.19 -9.05 6.39
C GLU A 146 11.73 -8.75 6.73
N VAL A 147 10.82 -9.47 6.10
CA VAL A 147 9.39 -9.34 6.36
C VAL A 147 9.10 -9.85 7.77
N SER A 148 8.75 -8.94 8.67
CA SER A 148 8.22 -9.22 10.01
C SER A 148 6.85 -8.55 10.14
N TYR A 149 5.97 -9.15 10.90
CA TYR A 149 4.63 -8.59 11.16
C TYR A 149 4.58 -7.80 12.49
N ASP A 150 5.72 -7.60 13.15
CA ASP A 150 5.82 -6.85 14.40
C ASP A 150 5.85 -5.34 14.18
N ASN A 151 6.33 -4.90 13.01
CA ASN A 151 6.44 -3.48 12.66
C ASN A 151 5.65 -3.16 11.39
N PRO A 152 4.40 -2.66 11.49
CA PRO A 152 3.58 -2.29 10.35
C PRO A 152 4.23 -1.25 9.43
N GLU A 153 5.06 -0.33 9.96
CA GLU A 153 5.68 0.74 9.18
C GLU A 153 6.56 0.21 8.05
N ASP A 154 7.19 -0.96 8.22
CA ASP A 154 8.09 -1.55 7.23
C ASP A 154 7.36 -1.93 5.91
N PHE A 155 6.04 -2.10 5.95
CA PHE A 155 5.21 -2.37 4.77
C PHE A 155 4.86 -1.11 3.96
N LEU A 156 5.05 0.07 4.54
CA LEU A 156 4.60 1.33 3.98
C LEU A 156 5.70 2.01 3.16
N VAL A 157 5.37 2.47 1.96
CA VAL A 157 6.30 3.19 1.06
C VAL A 157 6.82 4.50 1.68
N SER A 158 6.15 5.04 2.68
CA SER A 158 6.62 6.20 3.44
C SER A 158 7.91 5.94 4.18
N SER A 159 8.13 4.73 4.72
CA SER A 159 9.33 4.39 5.49
C SER A 159 10.61 4.53 4.67
N PRO A 160 10.81 3.81 3.55
CA PRO A 160 12.03 3.96 2.76
C PRO A 160 12.19 5.36 2.14
N LEU A 161 11.12 6.04 1.80
CA LEU A 161 11.19 7.42 1.28
C LEU A 161 11.54 8.46 2.35
N GLN A 162 11.37 8.14 3.63
CA GLN A 162 11.79 8.95 4.78
C GLN A 162 13.09 8.45 5.44
N ALA A 163 13.90 7.69 4.71
CA ALA A 163 15.17 7.11 5.16
C ALA A 163 15.04 6.13 6.34
N LYS A 164 13.86 5.55 6.56
CA LYS A 164 13.62 4.41 7.45
C LYS A 164 13.76 3.10 6.66
N PRO A 165 13.92 1.96 7.32
CA PRO A 165 13.89 0.67 6.63
C PRO A 165 12.52 0.38 6.01
N GLY A 166 12.52 -0.33 4.88
CA GLY A 166 11.32 -0.91 4.27
C GLY A 166 11.52 -2.40 4.04
N ASN A 167 10.45 -3.18 4.14
CA ASN A 167 10.53 -4.59 3.80
C ASN A 167 10.44 -4.82 2.28
N ALA A 168 10.47 -6.07 1.86
CA ALA A 168 10.40 -6.44 0.45
C ALA A 168 9.17 -5.87 -0.27
N PHE A 169 8.02 -5.69 0.42
CA PHE A 169 6.81 -5.12 -0.19
C PHE A 169 6.97 -3.63 -0.50
N ALA A 170 7.38 -2.83 0.48
CA ALA A 170 7.57 -1.39 0.32
C ALA A 170 8.65 -1.08 -0.74
N ASN A 171 9.79 -1.78 -0.69
CA ASN A 171 10.89 -1.55 -1.61
C ASN A 171 10.55 -2.00 -3.04
N SER A 172 9.88 -3.16 -3.21
CA SER A 172 9.41 -3.61 -4.53
C SER A 172 8.39 -2.68 -5.15
N LEU A 173 7.51 -2.07 -4.33
CA LEU A 173 6.53 -1.09 -4.82
C LEU A 173 7.21 0.13 -5.42
N ILE A 174 8.20 0.69 -4.74
CA ILE A 174 8.98 1.82 -5.24
C ILE A 174 9.72 1.43 -6.52
N TYR A 175 10.35 0.26 -6.54
CA TYR A 175 11.06 -0.25 -7.70
C TYR A 175 10.12 -0.43 -8.90
N ALA A 176 8.99 -1.10 -8.70
CA ALA A 176 7.99 -1.36 -9.75
C ALA A 176 7.38 -0.07 -10.30
N GLU A 177 7.04 0.89 -9.44
CA GLU A 177 6.51 2.19 -9.86
C GLU A 177 7.53 2.94 -10.72
N LEU A 178 8.82 2.93 -10.35
CA LEU A 178 9.88 3.52 -11.18
C LEU A 178 9.97 2.85 -12.54
N CYS A 179 9.91 1.51 -12.60
CA CYS A 179 9.91 0.80 -13.87
C CYS A 179 8.72 1.18 -14.74
N GLN A 180 7.50 1.26 -14.17
CA GLN A 180 6.30 1.67 -14.90
C GLN A 180 6.40 3.10 -15.43
N GLN A 181 6.92 4.04 -14.62
CA GLN A 181 7.09 5.45 -15.04
C GLN A 181 8.22 5.66 -16.06
N LEU A 182 9.18 4.76 -16.12
CA LEU A 182 10.34 4.81 -17.02
C LEU A 182 10.21 3.83 -18.22
N GLU A 183 9.01 3.23 -18.38
CA GLU A 183 8.70 2.31 -19.47
C GLU A 183 9.64 1.09 -19.53
N ILE A 184 10.11 0.63 -18.38
CA ILE A 184 10.91 -0.57 -18.23
C ILE A 184 9.98 -1.77 -18.00
N HIS A 185 10.16 -2.84 -18.77
CA HIS A 185 9.31 -4.03 -18.75
C HIS A 185 9.63 -4.94 -17.53
N ALA A 186 9.49 -4.41 -16.35
CA ALA A 186 9.63 -5.13 -15.08
C ALA A 186 8.29 -5.14 -14.34
N GLU A 187 7.73 -6.33 -14.15
CA GLU A 187 6.38 -6.51 -13.62
C GLU A 187 6.40 -7.39 -12.37
N TRP A 188 5.51 -7.10 -11.44
CA TRP A 188 5.33 -7.92 -10.27
C TRP A 188 4.65 -9.25 -10.63
N ILE A 189 5.25 -10.37 -10.23
CA ILE A 189 4.72 -11.71 -10.46
C ILE A 189 4.30 -12.38 -9.16
N ASN A 190 3.47 -13.42 -9.25
CA ASN A 190 2.81 -14.02 -8.09
C ASN A 190 3.58 -15.22 -7.49
N ILE A 191 4.84 -15.03 -7.13
CA ILE A 191 5.60 -16.09 -6.44
C ILE A 191 5.12 -16.24 -4.99
N PRO A 192 4.83 -17.48 -4.52
CA PRO A 192 4.43 -17.71 -3.14
C PRO A 192 5.49 -17.25 -2.14
N LYS A 193 5.06 -16.54 -1.10
CA LYS A 193 5.89 -16.04 0.01
C LYS A 193 7.02 -15.07 -0.39
N GLN A 194 7.01 -14.54 -1.62
CA GLN A 194 8.04 -13.64 -2.11
C GLN A 194 7.44 -12.41 -2.80
N CYS A 195 8.25 -11.32 -2.77
CA CYS A 195 8.01 -10.11 -3.53
C CYS A 195 9.05 -10.05 -4.64
N ILE A 196 8.67 -10.46 -5.84
CA ILE A 196 9.59 -10.61 -6.97
C ILE A 196 9.06 -9.84 -8.16
N LEU A 197 9.96 -9.09 -8.79
CA LEU A 197 9.75 -8.48 -10.09
C LEU A 197 10.41 -9.34 -11.16
N ALA A 198 9.72 -9.57 -12.27
CA ALA A 198 10.26 -10.24 -13.44
C ALA A 198 10.51 -9.23 -14.54
N TYR A 199 11.70 -9.27 -15.13
CA TYR A 199 12.04 -8.50 -16.33
C TYR A 199 11.66 -9.30 -17.55
N PHE A 200 10.74 -8.75 -18.32
CA PHE A 200 10.24 -9.38 -19.54
C PHE A 200 11.03 -8.91 -20.78
N SER A 201 11.09 -9.76 -21.80
CA SER A 201 11.67 -9.40 -23.08
C SER A 201 10.86 -8.31 -23.78
N ALA A 202 11.48 -7.58 -24.71
CA ALA A 202 10.81 -6.55 -25.50
C ALA A 202 9.67 -7.11 -26.41
N ASP A 203 9.74 -8.40 -26.73
CA ASP A 203 8.72 -9.09 -27.54
C ASP A 203 7.47 -9.47 -26.73
N TRP A 204 7.48 -9.22 -25.42
CA TRP A 204 6.34 -9.52 -24.55
C TRP A 204 5.35 -8.36 -24.53
N GLU A 205 4.10 -8.68 -24.87
CA GLU A 205 3.00 -7.73 -24.82
C GLU A 205 2.19 -7.91 -23.53
N PRO A 206 2.12 -6.89 -22.65
CA PRO A 206 1.44 -6.99 -21.34
C PRO A 206 -0.02 -7.38 -21.40
N HIS A 207 -0.68 -7.18 -22.53
CA HIS A 207 -2.11 -7.42 -22.73
C HIS A 207 -2.41 -8.77 -23.40
N GLU A 208 -1.40 -9.47 -23.89
CA GLU A 208 -1.59 -10.77 -24.51
C GLU A 208 -1.70 -11.89 -23.44
N ILE A 209 -2.66 -12.78 -23.66
CA ILE A 209 -2.79 -13.99 -22.87
C ILE A 209 -1.83 -15.03 -23.45
N VAL A 210 -0.61 -15.06 -22.92
CA VAL A 210 0.38 -16.06 -23.31
C VAL A 210 0.23 -17.32 -22.45
N PRO A 211 0.28 -18.53 -23.07
CA PRO A 211 0.16 -19.78 -22.32
C PRO A 211 1.28 -19.97 -21.30
N ASN A 212 2.50 -19.58 -21.64
CA ASN A 212 3.67 -19.72 -20.77
C ASN A 212 4.44 -18.39 -20.65
N PRO A 213 4.05 -17.50 -19.71
CA PRO A 213 4.73 -16.22 -19.51
C PRO A 213 6.21 -16.35 -19.14
N GLN A 214 6.61 -17.46 -18.53
CA GLN A 214 7.98 -17.71 -18.12
C GLN A 214 8.99 -17.64 -19.27
N GLU A 215 8.58 -18.02 -20.48
CA GLU A 215 9.45 -17.98 -21.67
C GLU A 215 9.91 -16.56 -22.07
N PHE A 216 9.16 -15.55 -21.64
CA PHE A 216 9.47 -14.15 -21.89
C PHE A 216 10.25 -13.50 -20.74
N ILE A 217 10.48 -14.19 -19.62
CA ILE A 217 11.22 -13.65 -18.49
C ILE A 217 12.71 -13.86 -18.68
N GLN A 218 13.46 -12.77 -18.68
CA GLN A 218 14.90 -12.79 -18.85
C GLN A 218 15.63 -13.05 -17.51
N PHE A 219 15.19 -12.40 -16.44
CA PHE A 219 15.70 -12.55 -15.08
C PHE A 219 14.70 -11.97 -14.08
N TYR A 220 14.98 -12.11 -12.82
CA TYR A 220 14.18 -11.66 -11.70
C TYR A 220 14.93 -10.67 -10.84
N VAL A 221 14.18 -9.84 -10.09
CA VAL A 221 14.74 -8.93 -9.08
C VAL A 221 14.02 -9.17 -7.77
N GLU A 222 14.80 -9.34 -6.71
CA GLU A 222 14.24 -9.49 -5.36
C GLU A 222 13.90 -8.14 -4.74
N GLY A 223 12.83 -8.10 -3.93
CA GLY A 223 12.28 -6.86 -3.44
C GLY A 223 13.09 -6.15 -2.37
N THR A 224 13.89 -6.88 -1.57
CA THR A 224 14.54 -6.30 -0.38
C THR A 224 15.71 -5.39 -0.76
N SER A 225 16.53 -5.80 -1.72
CA SER A 225 17.79 -5.14 -2.10
C SER A 225 17.91 -4.82 -3.59
N GLY A 226 16.91 -5.19 -4.39
CA GLY A 226 16.93 -5.01 -5.84
C GLY A 226 17.97 -5.88 -6.56
N HIS A 227 18.46 -6.96 -5.94
CA HIS A 227 19.43 -7.87 -6.58
C HIS A 227 18.78 -8.66 -7.71
N PRO A 228 19.37 -8.64 -8.94
CA PRO A 228 18.94 -9.50 -10.01
C PRO A 228 19.39 -10.95 -9.76
N PHE A 229 18.55 -11.91 -10.15
CA PHE A 229 18.83 -13.33 -10.06
C PHE A 229 18.21 -14.10 -11.23
N SER A 230 18.70 -15.31 -11.48
CA SER A 230 18.35 -16.12 -12.64
C SER A 230 17.18 -17.07 -12.41
N GLN A 231 16.67 -17.68 -13.50
CA GLN A 231 15.69 -18.78 -13.40
C GLN A 231 16.23 -19.95 -12.56
N LYS A 232 17.52 -20.25 -12.65
CA LYS A 232 18.13 -21.32 -11.87
C LYS A 232 18.04 -21.05 -10.36
N ASP A 233 18.20 -19.79 -9.95
CA ASP A 233 18.05 -19.41 -8.55
C ASP A 233 16.58 -19.49 -8.10
N MET A 234 15.62 -19.16 -8.98
CA MET A 234 14.20 -19.35 -8.77
C MET A 234 13.83 -20.83 -8.59
N ASP A 235 14.38 -21.72 -9.44
CA ASP A 235 14.17 -23.16 -9.33
C ASP A 235 14.71 -23.71 -8.00
N GLN A 236 15.87 -23.23 -7.57
CA GLN A 236 16.42 -23.56 -6.25
C GLN A 236 15.55 -23.06 -5.10
N TYR A 237 14.97 -21.87 -5.22
CA TYR A 237 14.00 -21.37 -4.24
C TYR A 237 12.80 -22.31 -4.12
N PHE A 238 12.19 -22.73 -5.23
CA PHE A 238 11.06 -23.66 -5.23
C PHE A 238 11.41 -25.00 -4.59
N LEU A 239 12.58 -25.55 -4.91
CA LEU A 239 13.06 -26.79 -4.32
C LEU A 239 13.23 -26.67 -2.80
N ARG A 240 13.87 -25.62 -2.31
CA ARG A 240 14.11 -25.40 -0.87
C ARG A 240 12.82 -25.25 -0.06
N HIS A 241 11.79 -24.69 -0.68
CA HIS A 241 10.50 -24.41 -0.03
C HIS A 241 9.43 -25.48 -0.32
N ASN A 242 9.78 -26.59 -1.01
CA ASN A 242 8.84 -27.62 -1.46
C ASN A 242 7.63 -27.04 -2.21
N ILE A 243 7.87 -26.07 -3.07
CA ILE A 243 6.85 -25.43 -3.90
C ILE A 243 6.93 -26.05 -5.30
N GLU A 244 5.82 -26.63 -5.77
CA GLU A 244 5.72 -27.09 -7.16
C GLU A 244 5.58 -25.86 -8.09
N PRO A 245 6.46 -25.69 -9.08
CA PRO A 245 6.35 -24.59 -10.04
C PRO A 245 5.04 -24.67 -10.84
N LYS A 246 4.32 -23.54 -10.91
CA LYS A 246 3.06 -23.43 -11.68
C LYS A 246 3.12 -22.23 -12.60
N THR A 247 2.63 -22.34 -13.82
CA THR A 247 2.59 -21.27 -14.82
C THR A 247 1.93 -19.98 -14.27
N VAL A 248 0.94 -20.13 -13.38
CA VAL A 248 0.25 -18.99 -12.75
C VAL A 248 1.18 -18.11 -11.90
N TYR A 249 2.29 -18.65 -11.41
CA TYR A 249 3.25 -17.90 -10.61
C TYR A 249 4.03 -16.86 -11.43
N TYR A 250 4.21 -17.12 -12.71
CA TYR A 250 4.94 -16.24 -13.64
C TYR A 250 4.05 -15.20 -14.33
N LYS A 251 2.73 -15.25 -14.06
CA LYS A 251 1.82 -14.23 -14.57
C LYS A 251 2.02 -12.92 -13.82
N ARG A 252 2.05 -11.82 -14.59
CA ARG A 252 2.05 -10.49 -14.01
C ARG A 252 0.82 -10.26 -13.14
N LEU A 253 1.00 -9.49 -12.09
CA LEU A 253 -0.10 -8.96 -11.29
C LEU A 253 -0.50 -7.57 -11.79
N SER A 254 -1.80 -7.30 -11.88
CA SER A 254 -2.26 -5.92 -12.06
C SER A 254 -1.95 -5.10 -10.81
N ASN A 255 -1.90 -3.77 -10.94
CA ASN A 255 -1.66 -2.89 -9.80
C ASN A 255 -2.69 -3.08 -8.69
N GLN A 256 -3.98 -3.32 -9.04
CA GLN A 256 -5.01 -3.65 -8.05
C GLN A 256 -4.67 -4.93 -7.27
N ARG A 257 -4.20 -5.98 -7.94
CA ARG A 257 -3.81 -7.24 -7.28
C ARG A 257 -2.57 -7.09 -6.41
N VAL A 258 -1.61 -6.25 -6.81
CA VAL A 258 -0.43 -5.94 -5.98
C VAL A 258 -0.85 -5.20 -4.72
N ILE A 259 -1.69 -4.17 -4.83
CA ILE A 259 -2.19 -3.42 -3.67
C ILE A 259 -3.06 -4.32 -2.79
N LYS A 260 -3.92 -5.16 -3.36
CA LYS A 260 -4.66 -6.17 -2.60
C LYS A 260 -3.73 -7.06 -1.78
N LYS A 261 -2.67 -7.60 -2.41
CA LYS A 261 -1.66 -8.42 -1.73
C LYS A 261 -0.99 -7.64 -0.60
N LEU A 262 -0.63 -6.38 -0.84
CA LEU A 262 -0.05 -5.50 0.19
C LEU A 262 -1.00 -5.33 1.38
N ILE A 263 -2.29 -5.01 1.14
CA ILE A 263 -3.30 -4.83 2.18
C ILE A 263 -3.43 -6.11 3.04
N LEU A 264 -3.51 -7.27 2.40
CA LEU A 264 -3.66 -8.56 3.09
C LEU A 264 -2.40 -8.93 3.91
N GLU A 265 -1.21 -8.62 3.42
CA GLU A 265 0.03 -8.84 4.17
C GLU A 265 0.15 -7.84 5.33
N PHE A 266 -0.17 -6.57 5.10
CA PHE A 266 -0.19 -5.54 6.13
C PHE A 266 -1.20 -5.86 7.26
N ALA A 267 -2.36 -6.43 6.92
CA ALA A 267 -3.37 -6.85 7.89
C ALA A 267 -2.84 -7.85 8.92
N LYS A 268 -1.85 -8.67 8.56
CA LYS A 268 -1.24 -9.64 9.47
C LYS A 268 -0.45 -8.99 10.62
N CYS A 269 -0.12 -7.72 10.52
CA CYS A 269 0.52 -6.97 11.62
C CYS A 269 -0.44 -6.72 12.79
N PHE A 270 -1.75 -6.91 12.63
CA PHE A 270 -2.77 -6.55 13.61
C PHE A 270 -3.46 -7.78 14.23
N GLN A 271 -2.70 -8.87 14.47
CA GLN A 271 -3.26 -10.12 15.00
C GLN A 271 -3.49 -10.11 16.53
N SER A 272 -3.04 -9.08 17.25
CA SER A 272 -3.28 -8.99 18.69
C SER A 272 -4.78 -8.79 18.98
N PRO A 273 -5.32 -9.35 20.09
CA PRO A 273 -6.75 -9.21 20.40
C PRO A 273 -7.25 -7.76 20.44
N THR A 274 -6.41 -6.83 20.87
CA THR A 274 -6.74 -5.39 20.96
C THR A 274 -6.79 -4.70 19.61
N LEU A 275 -6.10 -5.23 18.58
CA LEU A 275 -6.00 -4.65 17.26
C LEU A 275 -6.69 -5.48 16.16
N HIS A 276 -7.34 -6.59 16.54
CA HIS A 276 -7.98 -7.50 15.58
C HIS A 276 -9.02 -6.80 14.69
N PHE A 277 -9.71 -5.79 15.21
CA PHE A 277 -10.64 -4.99 14.41
C PHE A 277 -9.98 -4.32 13.21
N LYS A 278 -8.70 -3.89 13.32
CA LYS A 278 -7.94 -3.34 12.19
C LYS A 278 -7.63 -4.40 11.14
N GLN A 279 -7.37 -5.63 11.57
CA GLN A 279 -7.18 -6.75 10.66
C GLN A 279 -8.45 -7.02 9.85
N ASP A 280 -9.61 -7.07 10.52
CA ASP A 280 -10.90 -7.31 9.88
C ASP A 280 -11.24 -6.19 8.88
N ASP A 281 -11.04 -4.92 9.28
CA ASP A 281 -11.27 -3.76 8.42
C ASP A 281 -10.38 -3.78 7.17
N LEU A 282 -9.10 -4.18 7.30
CA LEU A 282 -8.19 -4.30 6.16
C LEU A 282 -8.57 -5.47 5.23
N ILE A 283 -9.06 -6.59 5.80
CA ILE A 283 -9.57 -7.70 4.99
C ILE A 283 -10.81 -7.26 4.20
N GLU A 284 -11.74 -6.50 4.82
CA GLU A 284 -12.90 -5.93 4.12
C GLU A 284 -12.46 -4.92 3.05
N LEU A 285 -11.47 -4.06 3.36
CA LEU A 285 -10.90 -3.13 2.40
C LEU A 285 -10.34 -3.85 1.16
N ALA A 286 -9.65 -4.98 1.37
CA ALA A 286 -9.07 -5.77 0.28
C ALA A 286 -10.12 -6.36 -0.67
N LYS A 287 -11.36 -6.60 -0.22
CA LYS A 287 -12.46 -7.10 -1.06
C LYS A 287 -12.91 -6.11 -2.13
N ILE A 288 -12.61 -4.83 -1.97
CA ILE A 288 -12.89 -3.81 -3.01
C ILE A 288 -12.12 -4.12 -4.30
N LEU A 289 -11.01 -4.86 -4.20
CA LEU A 289 -10.11 -5.17 -5.30
C LEU A 289 -10.30 -6.62 -5.85
N ASP A 290 -11.45 -7.23 -5.58
CA ASP A 290 -11.83 -8.55 -6.10
C ASP A 290 -12.27 -8.57 -7.57
#